data_5bd6c7dac7971247da2f86d17ed41937
#
_entry.id   5bd6c7dac7971247da2f86d17ed41937
#
_cell.length_a   1.000
_cell.length_b   1.000
_cell.length_c   1.000
_cell.angle_alpha   90.00
_cell.angle_beta   90.00
_cell.angle_gamma   90.00
#
_symmetry.space_group_name_H-M   'P 1'
#
loop_
_entity.id
_entity.type
_entity.pdbx_description
1 polymer ?
#
loop_
_entity_poly.entity_id
_entity_poly.type
_entity_poly.pdbx_seq_one_letter_code
_entity_poly.pdbx_strand_id
1 'polypeptide(L)'
;TLTGLSAYDIFREPTRKKWIVFCIASIGTVYCHTFALIQTFLFYLLFFAVILICHKKELIKGYFISGFTVALVFSPWLAVTIRQFVLRMRYDDGSTAELATLYSVMDYCKEWFSAVETPIGIVVLLGMALCLVLSYGAVDWVRQNHNIAPAIAFGTFALTGIVGGVISATVNNCFMGRYAFPGMGFVMLWYAVGFAQITENTKGKSRKIWAAGLLGTAGLCFLLQYTSEIRLEYDDGLETYENFVEEYMTENDAIIGPYTHTIFLNVYHPELHYYTIAYKLYSLPFVNTEALSSYSQLDTYDNLWYICFQGGYPNEMEDEYSYEQVLEFHYMYYDFAIFRLEKLEEE
;
A
#
# COMPACT_ATOMS: atom_id res chain seq x y z
N THR A 1 -13.01 -8.03 4.18
CA THR A 1 -14.46 -8.04 3.83
C THR A 1 -15.16 -9.28 4.40
N LEU A 2 -14.70 -10.49 4.12
CA LEU A 2 -15.34 -11.74 4.57
C LEU A 2 -15.44 -11.83 6.10
N THR A 3 -14.42 -11.39 6.84
CA THR A 3 -14.43 -11.30 8.30
C THR A 3 -15.56 -10.42 8.80
N GLY A 4 -15.73 -9.23 8.22
CA GLY A 4 -16.82 -8.31 8.58
C GLY A 4 -18.22 -8.87 8.29
N LEU A 5 -18.41 -9.48 7.11
CA LEU A 5 -19.67 -10.13 6.73
C LEU A 5 -20.01 -11.28 7.66
N SER A 6 -19.02 -12.12 8.00
CA SER A 6 -19.22 -13.24 8.92
C SER A 6 -19.55 -12.77 10.33
N ALA A 7 -18.94 -11.68 10.81
CA ALA A 7 -19.29 -11.07 12.09
C ALA A 7 -20.73 -10.55 12.10
N TYR A 8 -21.14 -9.90 11.02
CA TYR A 8 -22.53 -9.46 10.82
C TYR A 8 -23.51 -10.62 10.91
N ASP A 9 -23.22 -11.73 10.21
CA ASP A 9 -24.08 -12.91 10.21
C ASP A 9 -24.15 -13.58 11.59
N ILE A 10 -23.02 -13.62 12.33
CA ILE A 10 -22.97 -14.14 13.72
C ILE A 10 -23.81 -13.26 14.64
N PHE A 11 -23.74 -11.94 14.47
CA PHE A 11 -24.48 -11.00 15.32
C PHE A 11 -25.98 -11.17 15.18
N ARG A 12 -26.47 -11.52 13.98
CA ARG A 12 -27.87 -11.80 13.70
C ARG A 12 -28.31 -13.19 14.22
N GLU A 13 -27.52 -14.19 13.92
CA GLU A 13 -27.85 -15.58 14.21
C GLU A 13 -26.57 -16.40 14.42
N PRO A 14 -26.13 -16.61 15.67
CA PRO A 14 -24.88 -17.30 15.95
C PRO A 14 -25.03 -18.81 15.72
N THR A 15 -24.32 -19.31 14.70
CA THR A 15 -24.22 -20.75 14.45
C THR A 15 -22.75 -21.18 14.44
N ARG A 16 -22.51 -22.47 14.76
CA ARG A 16 -21.14 -23.02 14.73
C ARG A 16 -20.48 -22.85 13.37
N LYS A 17 -21.22 -23.00 12.27
CA LYS A 17 -20.73 -22.85 10.91
C LYS A 17 -20.24 -21.41 10.65
N LYS A 18 -21.02 -20.41 11.08
CA LYS A 18 -20.66 -18.99 10.91
C LYS A 18 -19.40 -18.62 11.69
N TRP A 19 -19.24 -19.16 12.92
CA TRP A 19 -18.02 -18.99 13.71
C TRP A 19 -16.79 -19.62 13.03
N ILE A 20 -16.94 -20.79 12.38
CA ILE A 20 -15.85 -21.42 11.61
C ILE A 20 -15.46 -20.53 10.43
N VAL A 21 -16.43 -20.04 9.67
CA VAL A 21 -16.16 -19.13 8.52
C VAL A 21 -15.46 -17.86 9.00
N PHE A 22 -15.92 -17.25 10.08
CA PHE A 22 -15.30 -16.08 10.69
C PHE A 22 -13.86 -16.35 11.11
N CYS A 23 -13.59 -17.48 11.74
CA CYS A 23 -12.26 -17.87 12.17
C CYS A 23 -11.31 -18.07 10.96
N ILE A 24 -11.75 -18.81 9.94
CA ILE A 24 -10.97 -19.04 8.71
C ILE A 24 -10.68 -17.71 8.00
N ALA A 25 -11.68 -16.84 7.85
CA ALA A 25 -11.51 -15.53 7.24
C ALA A 25 -10.53 -14.66 8.02
N SER A 26 -10.58 -14.69 9.36
CA SER A 26 -9.66 -13.96 10.22
C SER A 26 -8.23 -14.49 10.11
N ILE A 27 -8.04 -15.83 10.09
CA ILE A 27 -6.74 -16.45 9.86
C ILE A 27 -6.18 -16.03 8.51
N GLY A 28 -6.94 -16.13 7.43
CA GLY A 28 -6.51 -15.67 6.10
C GLY A 28 -6.08 -14.21 6.11
N THR A 29 -6.82 -13.35 6.81
CA THR A 29 -6.52 -11.91 6.89
C THR A 29 -5.18 -11.64 7.59
N VAL A 30 -4.90 -12.27 8.74
CA VAL A 30 -3.66 -12.01 9.50
C VAL A 30 -2.40 -12.50 8.78
N TYR A 31 -2.52 -13.47 7.87
CA TYR A 31 -1.41 -13.93 7.05
C TYR A 31 -1.15 -13.08 5.80
N CYS A 32 -2.10 -12.22 5.40
CA CYS A 32 -1.93 -11.40 4.21
C CYS A 32 -0.88 -10.29 4.37
N HIS A 33 -0.86 -9.63 5.53
CA HIS A 33 0.01 -8.47 5.76
C HIS A 33 0.12 -8.11 7.24
N THR A 34 1.25 -7.55 7.68
CA THR A 34 1.46 -7.13 9.08
C THR A 34 0.40 -6.12 9.55
N PHE A 35 0.02 -5.16 8.73
CA PHE A 35 -1.05 -4.23 9.07
C PHE A 35 -2.45 -4.87 9.08
N ALA A 36 -2.66 -5.94 8.33
CA ALA A 36 -3.89 -6.73 8.43
C ALA A 36 -4.01 -7.46 9.77
N LEU A 37 -2.88 -7.82 10.40
CA LEU A 37 -2.86 -8.31 11.79
C LEU A 37 -3.37 -7.23 12.75
N ILE A 38 -2.83 -6.00 12.68
CA ILE A 38 -3.27 -4.86 13.50
C ILE A 38 -4.76 -4.60 13.29
N GLN A 39 -5.20 -4.57 12.04
CA GLN A 39 -6.60 -4.37 11.67
C GLN A 39 -7.51 -5.46 12.21
N THR A 40 -7.10 -6.72 12.13
CA THR A 40 -7.87 -7.84 12.68
C THR A 40 -7.99 -7.72 14.20
N PHE A 41 -6.92 -7.37 14.89
CA PHE A 41 -6.93 -7.12 16.33
C PHE A 41 -7.91 -6.00 16.70
N LEU A 42 -7.84 -4.85 16.01
CA LEU A 42 -8.77 -3.74 16.24
C LEU A 42 -10.22 -4.12 15.96
N PHE A 43 -10.45 -4.91 14.89
CA PHE A 43 -11.78 -5.43 14.59
C PHE A 43 -12.31 -6.31 15.72
N TYR A 44 -11.50 -7.22 16.26
CA TYR A 44 -11.87 -8.05 17.40
C TYR A 44 -12.19 -7.19 18.62
N LEU A 45 -11.38 -6.17 18.93
CA LEU A 45 -11.65 -5.25 20.05
C LEU A 45 -13.00 -4.54 19.89
N LEU A 46 -13.27 -3.97 18.73
CA LEU A 46 -14.53 -3.27 18.46
C LEU A 46 -15.71 -4.25 18.48
N PHE A 47 -15.57 -5.44 17.91
CA PHE A 47 -16.60 -6.46 17.92
C PHE A 47 -16.92 -6.91 19.35
N PHE A 48 -15.89 -7.07 20.20
CA PHE A 48 -16.08 -7.38 21.61
C PHE A 48 -16.82 -6.26 22.36
N ALA A 49 -16.40 -5.01 22.13
CA ALA A 49 -17.08 -3.87 22.73
C ALA A 49 -18.58 -3.85 22.38
N VAL A 50 -18.92 -4.16 21.12
CA VAL A 50 -20.31 -4.24 20.69
C VAL A 50 -21.06 -5.42 21.31
N ILE A 51 -20.43 -6.59 21.44
CA ILE A 51 -21.03 -7.73 22.17
C ILE A 51 -21.41 -7.32 23.59
N LEU A 52 -20.54 -6.55 24.27
CA LEU A 52 -20.81 -6.06 25.61
C LEU A 52 -21.91 -4.99 25.65
N ILE A 53 -21.85 -3.99 24.79
CA ILE A 53 -22.82 -2.89 24.72
C ILE A 53 -24.22 -3.41 24.37
N CYS A 54 -24.30 -4.36 23.43
CA CYS A 54 -25.56 -4.95 23.02
C CYS A 54 -26.03 -6.12 23.93
N HIS A 55 -25.29 -6.37 25.00
CA HIS A 55 -25.60 -7.44 25.99
C HIS A 55 -25.76 -8.84 25.37
N LYS A 56 -25.05 -9.11 24.25
CA LYS A 56 -25.09 -10.40 23.52
C LYS A 56 -24.18 -11.45 24.17
N LYS A 57 -24.44 -11.81 25.43
CA LYS A 57 -23.57 -12.72 26.21
C LYS A 57 -23.40 -14.09 25.57
N GLU A 58 -24.36 -14.55 24.78
CA GLU A 58 -24.29 -15.79 24.00
C GLU A 58 -23.15 -15.84 22.98
N LEU A 59 -22.67 -14.69 22.54
CA LEU A 59 -21.55 -14.59 21.57
C LEU A 59 -20.19 -14.70 22.22
N ILE A 60 -20.06 -14.45 23.53
CA ILE A 60 -18.77 -14.33 24.24
C ILE A 60 -17.93 -15.60 24.08
N LYS A 61 -18.56 -16.77 24.26
CA LYS A 61 -17.86 -18.07 24.15
C LYS A 61 -17.27 -18.27 22.75
N GLY A 62 -18.06 -18.04 21.71
CA GLY A 62 -17.61 -18.17 20.32
C GLY A 62 -16.52 -17.15 19.96
N TYR A 63 -16.65 -15.92 20.47
CA TYR A 63 -15.67 -14.86 20.32
C TYR A 63 -14.29 -15.28 20.85
N PHE A 64 -14.21 -15.73 22.11
CA PHE A 64 -12.93 -16.14 22.71
C PHE A 64 -12.35 -17.39 22.05
N ILE A 65 -13.17 -18.37 21.67
CA ILE A 65 -12.71 -19.56 20.95
C ILE A 65 -12.11 -19.14 19.60
N SER A 66 -12.78 -18.29 18.83
CA SER A 66 -12.26 -17.85 17.54
C SER A 66 -10.98 -17.02 17.67
N GLY A 67 -10.95 -16.06 18.61
CA GLY A 67 -9.77 -15.23 18.87
C GLY A 67 -8.55 -16.08 19.30
N PHE A 68 -8.76 -17.01 20.22
CA PHE A 68 -7.71 -17.94 20.64
C PHE A 68 -7.20 -18.82 19.49
N THR A 69 -8.12 -19.34 18.65
CA THR A 69 -7.74 -20.15 17.49
C THR A 69 -6.93 -19.36 16.49
N VAL A 70 -7.33 -18.12 16.18
CA VAL A 70 -6.57 -17.23 15.29
C VAL A 70 -5.18 -16.96 15.86
N ALA A 71 -5.09 -16.62 17.15
CA ALA A 71 -3.81 -16.35 17.81
C ALA A 71 -2.89 -17.58 17.81
N LEU A 72 -3.45 -18.77 18.09
CA LEU A 72 -2.70 -20.02 18.09
C LEU A 72 -2.17 -20.37 16.70
N VAL A 73 -3.00 -20.26 15.67
CA VAL A 73 -2.59 -20.55 14.29
C VAL A 73 -1.56 -19.54 13.80
N PHE A 74 -1.66 -18.26 14.20
CA PHE A 74 -0.70 -17.21 13.81
C PHE A 74 0.60 -17.26 14.63
N SER A 75 0.64 -17.91 15.79
CA SER A 75 1.78 -17.85 16.71
C SER A 75 3.13 -18.25 16.09
N PRO A 76 3.25 -19.23 15.18
CA PRO A 76 4.54 -19.51 14.52
C PRO A 76 5.02 -18.33 13.64
N TRP A 77 4.09 -17.65 12.98
CA TRP A 77 4.41 -16.51 12.13
C TRP A 77 4.70 -15.22 12.93
N LEU A 78 4.18 -15.13 14.14
CA LEU A 78 4.46 -14.02 15.05
C LEU A 78 5.96 -13.89 15.34
N ALA A 79 6.67 -15.00 15.50
CA ALA A 79 8.13 -15.01 15.69
C ALA A 79 8.86 -14.41 14.48
N VAL A 80 8.41 -14.72 13.26
CA VAL A 80 8.95 -14.13 12.03
C VAL A 80 8.66 -12.63 11.98
N THR A 81 7.44 -12.22 12.28
CA THR A 81 7.02 -10.82 12.30
C THR A 81 7.82 -10.00 13.31
N ILE A 82 8.00 -10.51 14.53
CA ILE A 82 8.84 -9.85 15.56
C ILE A 82 10.27 -9.73 15.08
N ARG A 83 10.84 -10.79 14.51
CA ARG A 83 12.20 -10.77 13.97
C ARG A 83 12.37 -9.72 12.89
N GLN A 84 11.44 -9.65 11.94
CA GLN A 84 11.44 -8.65 10.87
C GLN A 84 11.36 -7.23 11.44
N PHE A 85 10.48 -7.01 12.41
CA PHE A 85 10.34 -5.72 13.08
C PHE A 85 11.62 -5.29 13.80
N VAL A 86 12.23 -6.20 14.58
CA VAL A 86 13.50 -5.93 15.30
C VAL A 86 14.65 -5.68 14.33
N LEU A 87 14.72 -6.43 13.22
CA LEU A 87 15.73 -6.22 12.19
C LEU A 87 15.56 -4.85 11.54
N ARG A 88 14.34 -4.46 11.19
CA ARG A 88 14.06 -3.16 10.61
C ARG A 88 14.39 -2.00 11.54
N MET A 89 14.13 -2.14 12.85
CA MET A 89 14.52 -1.13 13.84
C MET A 89 16.05 -0.99 14.03
N ARG A 90 16.82 -2.07 13.77
CA ARG A 90 18.28 -2.05 13.91
C ARG A 90 18.99 -1.54 12.66
N TYR A 91 18.36 -1.70 11.52
CA TYR A 91 18.90 -1.35 10.21
C TYR A 91 17.98 -0.31 9.58
N ASP A 92 17.84 0.83 10.26
CA ASP A 92 17.25 2.02 9.67
C ASP A 92 18.27 2.52 8.64
N ASP A 93 18.05 2.11 7.41
CA ASP A 93 18.89 2.41 6.26
C ASP A 93 18.66 3.83 5.72
N GLY A 94 18.16 4.74 6.59
CA GLY A 94 17.87 6.11 6.18
C GLY A 94 16.80 6.21 5.10
N SER A 95 16.09 5.11 4.80
CA SER A 95 14.95 5.17 3.90
C SER A 95 13.94 6.13 4.52
N THR A 96 13.98 7.33 4.04
CA THR A 96 13.23 8.51 4.44
C THR A 96 11.76 8.36 4.08
N ALA A 97 11.09 7.38 4.68
CA ALA A 97 9.69 7.53 4.85
C ALA A 97 9.54 8.71 5.80
N GLU A 98 9.24 9.91 5.31
CA GLU A 98 9.06 11.11 6.12
C GLU A 98 8.14 10.83 7.28
N LEU A 99 8.55 11.27 8.48
CA LEU A 99 7.73 11.17 9.68
C LEU A 99 6.27 11.51 9.33
N ALA A 100 5.36 10.55 9.50
CA ALA A 100 3.94 10.75 9.31
C ALA A 100 3.43 11.74 10.37
N THR A 101 3.87 12.98 10.25
CA THR A 101 3.35 14.10 11.02
C THR A 101 1.97 14.45 10.47
N LEU A 102 1.16 15.14 11.26
CA LEU A 102 -0.11 15.69 10.76
C LEU A 102 0.11 16.52 9.48
N TYR A 103 1.32 17.07 9.32
CA TYR A 103 1.77 17.85 8.18
C TYR A 103 1.95 16.96 6.93
N SER A 104 2.60 15.80 7.06
CA SER A 104 2.74 14.85 5.94
C SER A 104 1.41 14.20 5.53
N VAL A 105 0.47 14.01 6.47
CA VAL A 105 -0.90 13.61 6.13
C VAL A 105 -1.64 14.71 5.38
N MET A 106 -1.45 15.98 5.79
CA MET A 106 -2.04 17.13 5.09
C MET A 106 -1.36 17.35 3.72
N ASP A 107 -0.04 17.20 3.61
CA ASP A 107 0.67 17.29 2.34
C ASP A 107 0.34 16.12 1.43
N TYR A 108 0.21 14.93 1.94
CA TYR A 108 -0.29 13.77 1.20
C TYR A 108 -1.74 13.99 0.71
N CYS A 109 -2.61 14.54 1.55
CA CYS A 109 -3.92 14.98 1.10
C CYS A 109 -3.83 16.09 0.05
N LYS A 110 -2.90 17.03 0.21
CA LYS A 110 -2.68 18.15 -0.69
C LYS A 110 -2.03 17.68 -2.01
N GLU A 111 -1.15 16.70 -2.02
CA GLU A 111 -0.67 16.02 -3.22
C GLU A 111 -1.79 15.27 -3.92
N TRP A 112 -2.62 14.55 -3.19
CA TRP A 112 -3.85 13.96 -3.74
C TRP A 112 -4.80 15.00 -4.34
N PHE A 113 -4.83 16.21 -3.78
CA PHE A 113 -5.65 17.32 -4.27
C PHE A 113 -4.92 18.20 -5.29
N SER A 114 -3.60 18.26 -5.31
CA SER A 114 -2.80 19.11 -6.21
C SER A 114 -2.25 18.40 -7.43
N ALA A 115 -2.09 17.09 -7.39
CA ALA A 115 -1.91 16.25 -8.59
C ALA A 115 -3.14 16.32 -9.53
N VAL A 116 -4.12 17.10 -9.09
CA VAL A 116 -5.37 17.35 -9.74
C VAL A 116 -5.28 18.65 -10.51
N GLU A 117 -4.50 18.69 -11.57
CA GLU A 117 -4.72 19.65 -12.63
C GLU A 117 -6.15 19.47 -13.19
N THR A 118 -6.88 20.57 -13.23
CA THR A 118 -8.25 20.71 -13.68
C THR A 118 -8.68 19.75 -14.80
N PRO A 119 -9.19 18.69 -14.85
CA PRO A 119 -10.53 18.17 -14.61
C PRO A 119 -10.64 17.16 -13.44
N ILE A 120 -9.53 16.70 -12.90
CA ILE A 120 -9.47 15.72 -11.81
C ILE A 120 -10.02 16.34 -10.51
N GLY A 121 -9.86 17.66 -10.27
CA GLY A 121 -10.47 18.36 -9.13
C GLY A 121 -11.98 18.18 -9.03
N ILE A 122 -12.64 18.22 -10.18
CA ILE A 122 -14.08 17.98 -10.26
C ILE A 122 -14.40 16.53 -9.88
N VAL A 123 -13.57 15.57 -10.31
CA VAL A 123 -13.73 14.14 -10.00
C VAL A 123 -13.54 13.86 -8.52
N VAL A 124 -12.51 14.47 -7.90
CA VAL A 124 -12.28 14.35 -6.46
C VAL A 124 -13.44 14.94 -5.68
N LEU A 125 -13.93 16.12 -6.05
CA LEU A 125 -15.09 16.73 -5.41
C LEU A 125 -16.35 15.88 -5.57
N LEU A 126 -16.59 15.33 -6.76
CA LEU A 126 -17.71 14.41 -7.01
C LEU A 126 -17.54 13.11 -6.20
N GLY A 127 -16.35 12.55 -6.15
CA GLY A 127 -16.02 11.38 -5.35
C GLY A 127 -16.24 11.62 -3.85
N MET A 128 -15.80 12.77 -3.34
CA MET A 128 -16.04 13.16 -1.95
C MET A 128 -17.54 13.34 -1.67
N ALA A 129 -18.26 14.02 -2.55
CA ALA A 129 -19.71 14.19 -2.42
C ALA A 129 -20.43 12.83 -2.43
N LEU A 130 -20.02 11.93 -3.32
CA LEU A 130 -20.52 10.55 -3.36
C LEU A 130 -20.25 9.82 -2.04
N CYS A 131 -19.02 9.87 -1.51
CA CYS A 131 -18.66 9.26 -0.23
C CYS A 131 -19.49 9.81 0.93
N LEU A 132 -19.74 11.13 0.98
CA LEU A 132 -20.57 11.76 2.00
C LEU A 132 -22.04 11.30 1.90
N VAL A 133 -22.60 11.27 0.70
CA VAL A 133 -23.99 10.82 0.46
C VAL A 133 -24.15 9.35 0.86
N LEU A 134 -23.21 8.49 0.46
CA LEU A 134 -23.23 7.07 0.82
C LEU A 134 -23.04 6.86 2.32
N SER A 135 -22.17 7.64 2.96
CA SER A 135 -21.98 7.58 4.43
C SER A 135 -23.25 8.04 5.17
N TYR A 136 -23.94 9.07 4.68
CA TYR A 136 -25.23 9.48 5.24
C TYR A 136 -26.25 8.33 5.17
N GLY A 137 -26.37 7.67 4.02
CA GLY A 137 -27.22 6.50 3.85
C GLY A 137 -26.84 5.35 4.79
N ALA A 138 -25.55 5.09 4.96
CA ALA A 138 -25.08 4.02 5.87
C ALA A 138 -25.41 4.33 7.33
N VAL A 139 -25.24 5.58 7.77
CA VAL A 139 -25.64 6.03 9.13
C VAL A 139 -27.15 5.85 9.32
N ASP A 140 -27.95 6.24 8.35
CA ASP A 140 -29.41 6.09 8.39
C ASP A 140 -29.80 4.62 8.47
N TRP A 141 -29.15 3.76 7.66
CA TRP A 141 -29.38 2.31 7.71
C TRP A 141 -29.06 1.71 9.09
N VAL A 142 -27.92 2.10 9.69
CA VAL A 142 -27.51 1.65 11.03
C VAL A 142 -28.55 2.06 12.07
N ARG A 143 -29.07 3.28 12.00
CA ARG A 143 -30.11 3.78 12.90
C ARG A 143 -31.41 3.01 12.78
N GLN A 144 -31.88 2.77 11.53
CA GLN A 144 -33.17 2.10 11.29
C GLN A 144 -33.11 0.61 11.61
N ASN A 145 -32.00 -0.05 11.30
CA ASN A 145 -31.84 -1.49 11.49
C ASN A 145 -31.27 -1.87 12.87
N HIS A 146 -30.90 -0.90 13.69
CA HIS A 146 -30.21 -1.12 14.97
C HIS A 146 -29.03 -2.07 14.86
N ASN A 147 -28.31 -2.04 13.71
CA ASN A 147 -27.20 -2.93 13.42
C ASN A 147 -25.92 -2.12 13.18
N ILE A 148 -25.04 -2.18 14.16
CA ILE A 148 -23.79 -1.41 14.20
C ILE A 148 -22.64 -2.08 13.42
N ALA A 149 -22.79 -3.31 12.90
CA ALA A 149 -21.71 -4.06 12.28
C ALA A 149 -21.00 -3.31 11.11
N PRO A 150 -21.71 -2.64 10.18
CA PRO A 150 -21.04 -1.83 9.15
C PRO A 150 -20.24 -0.66 9.73
N ALA A 151 -20.73 -0.04 10.82
CA ALA A 151 -20.03 1.04 11.50
C ALA A 151 -18.76 0.53 12.20
N ILE A 152 -18.77 -0.68 12.78
CA ILE A 152 -17.57 -1.32 13.33
C ILE A 152 -16.55 -1.57 12.23
N ALA A 153 -16.98 -2.10 11.10
CA ALA A 153 -16.10 -2.39 9.97
C ALA A 153 -15.42 -1.11 9.48
N PHE A 154 -16.17 -0.04 9.25
CA PHE A 154 -15.64 1.27 8.85
C PHE A 154 -14.75 1.90 9.94
N GLY A 155 -15.19 1.83 11.20
CA GLY A 155 -14.40 2.30 12.35
C GLY A 155 -13.08 1.55 12.51
N THR A 156 -13.06 0.24 12.21
CA THR A 156 -11.81 -0.55 12.18
C THR A 156 -10.83 -0.01 11.15
N PHE A 157 -11.30 0.31 9.95
CA PHE A 157 -10.45 0.92 8.92
C PHE A 157 -9.87 2.25 9.38
N ALA A 158 -10.70 3.16 9.88
CA ALA A 158 -10.27 4.46 10.38
C ALA A 158 -9.27 4.34 11.54
N LEU A 159 -9.53 3.46 12.50
CA LEU A 159 -8.63 3.20 13.62
C LEU A 159 -7.30 2.57 13.17
N THR A 160 -7.30 1.73 12.13
CA THR A 160 -6.07 1.17 11.57
C THR A 160 -5.17 2.27 11.02
N GLY A 161 -5.74 3.25 10.33
CA GLY A 161 -5.00 4.43 9.85
C GLY A 161 -4.42 5.26 11.00
N ILE A 162 -5.24 5.55 12.03
CA ILE A 162 -4.80 6.30 13.21
C ILE A 162 -3.69 5.56 13.95
N VAL A 163 -3.88 4.27 14.24
CA VAL A 163 -2.88 3.45 14.95
C VAL A 163 -1.60 3.31 14.13
N GLY A 164 -1.72 3.08 12.81
CA GLY A 164 -0.58 3.05 11.90
C GLY A 164 0.21 4.36 11.90
N GLY A 165 -0.49 5.49 11.82
CA GLY A 165 0.14 6.81 11.90
C GLY A 165 0.82 7.08 13.25
N VAL A 166 0.19 6.70 14.36
CA VAL A 166 0.80 6.82 15.70
C VAL A 166 2.04 5.95 15.83
N ILE A 167 2.00 4.69 15.39
CA ILE A 167 3.18 3.80 15.41
C ILE A 167 4.29 4.41 14.55
N SER A 168 3.95 4.91 13.37
CA SER A 168 4.91 5.53 12.46
C SER A 168 5.58 6.76 13.08
N ALA A 169 4.80 7.60 13.76
CA ALA A 169 5.30 8.81 14.39
C ALA A 169 6.11 8.56 15.68
N THR A 170 5.90 7.44 16.38
CA THR A 170 6.46 7.23 17.73
C THR A 170 7.53 6.14 17.80
N VAL A 171 7.49 5.16 16.89
CA VAL A 171 8.36 3.99 16.97
C VAL A 171 9.32 3.93 15.79
N ASN A 172 8.80 3.92 14.60
CA ASN A 172 9.58 3.93 13.37
C ASN A 172 8.66 4.31 12.20
N ASN A 173 9.18 5.08 11.28
CA ASN A 173 8.46 5.53 10.10
C ASN A 173 8.15 4.36 9.15
N CYS A 174 7.04 3.68 9.36
CA CYS A 174 6.69 2.44 8.69
C CYS A 174 5.28 2.43 8.07
N PHE A 175 4.47 3.48 8.27
CA PHE A 175 3.11 3.51 7.76
C PHE A 175 3.03 4.25 6.43
N MET A 176 2.60 3.55 5.40
CA MET A 176 2.24 4.10 4.10
C MET A 176 0.74 3.91 3.86
N GLY A 177 0.11 4.80 3.12
CA GLY A 177 -1.33 4.72 2.81
C GLY A 177 -1.78 3.36 2.26
N ARG A 178 -0.94 2.72 1.43
CA ARG A 178 -1.19 1.36 0.90
C ARG A 178 -1.34 0.28 1.98
N TYR A 179 -0.83 0.47 3.18
CA TYR A 179 -0.98 -0.49 4.27
C TYR A 179 -2.36 -0.51 4.90
N ALA A 180 -3.18 0.51 4.64
CA ALA A 180 -4.60 0.51 4.97
C ALA A 180 -5.44 -0.32 3.98
N PHE A 181 -4.87 -0.70 2.81
CA PHE A 181 -5.56 -1.40 1.73
C PHE A 181 -6.29 -2.68 2.16
N PRO A 182 -5.76 -3.53 3.06
CA PRO A 182 -6.52 -4.70 3.55
C PRO A 182 -7.88 -4.33 4.15
N GLY A 183 -8.05 -3.09 4.61
CA GLY A 183 -9.30 -2.55 5.16
C GLY A 183 -10.27 -1.98 4.13
N MET A 184 -9.89 -1.82 2.88
CA MET A 184 -10.77 -1.26 1.85
C MET A 184 -12.10 -2.01 1.72
N GLY A 185 -12.09 -3.33 1.92
CA GLY A 185 -13.31 -4.11 1.95
C GLY A 185 -14.31 -3.69 3.04
N PHE A 186 -13.86 -3.12 4.14
CA PHE A 186 -14.73 -2.56 5.18
C PHE A 186 -15.35 -1.23 4.72
N VAL A 187 -14.58 -0.41 4.02
CA VAL A 187 -15.06 0.84 3.42
C VAL A 187 -16.10 0.53 2.35
N MET A 188 -15.84 -0.46 1.49
CA MET A 188 -16.79 -0.90 0.46
C MET A 188 -18.09 -1.44 1.07
N LEU A 189 -18.00 -2.19 2.19
CA LEU A 189 -19.19 -2.64 2.91
C LEU A 189 -20.02 -1.46 3.43
N TRP A 190 -19.38 -0.44 4.00
CA TRP A 190 -20.02 0.76 4.47
C TRP A 190 -20.79 1.49 3.35
N TYR A 191 -20.13 1.69 2.23
CA TYR A 191 -20.76 2.37 1.09
C TYR A 191 -21.83 1.52 0.40
N ALA A 192 -21.67 0.20 0.35
CA ALA A 192 -22.71 -0.70 -0.19
C ALA A 192 -23.98 -0.64 0.65
N VAL A 193 -23.86 -0.62 1.97
CA VAL A 193 -25.01 -0.46 2.89
C VAL A 193 -25.67 0.91 2.70
N GLY A 194 -24.86 1.96 2.57
CA GLY A 194 -25.37 3.32 2.29
C GLY A 194 -26.13 3.40 0.97
N PHE A 195 -25.58 2.81 -0.08
CA PHE A 195 -26.21 2.72 -1.38
C PHE A 195 -27.58 1.98 -1.30
N ALA A 196 -27.59 0.83 -0.64
CA ALA A 196 -28.82 0.05 -0.45
C ALA A 196 -29.90 0.90 0.25
N GLN A 197 -29.54 1.56 1.36
CA GLN A 197 -30.47 2.41 2.11
C GLN A 197 -31.07 3.54 1.29
N ILE A 198 -30.23 4.28 0.55
CA ILE A 198 -30.69 5.39 -0.28
C ILE A 198 -31.64 4.88 -1.38
N THR A 199 -31.30 3.75 -1.99
CA THR A 199 -32.11 3.17 -3.06
C THR A 199 -33.41 2.55 -2.55
N GLU A 200 -33.45 1.98 -1.33
CA GLU A 200 -34.64 1.42 -0.70
C GLU A 200 -35.60 2.50 -0.22
N ASN A 201 -35.08 3.61 0.32
CA ASN A 201 -35.92 4.73 0.77
C ASN A 201 -36.56 5.50 -0.38
N THR A 202 -36.11 5.31 -1.61
CA THR A 202 -36.69 5.93 -2.81
C THR A 202 -37.63 4.96 -3.54
N LYS A 203 -38.80 5.45 -4.00
CA LYS A 203 -39.80 4.62 -4.65
C LYS A 203 -39.88 4.87 -6.15
N GLY A 204 -40.31 3.86 -6.91
CA GLY A 204 -40.66 3.99 -8.30
C GLY A 204 -39.51 4.44 -9.22
N LYS A 205 -39.79 5.43 -10.10
CA LYS A 205 -38.88 5.96 -11.10
C LYS A 205 -37.66 6.65 -10.43
N SER A 206 -37.87 7.32 -9.30
CA SER A 206 -36.82 8.00 -8.55
C SER A 206 -35.73 7.04 -8.05
N ARG A 207 -36.10 5.83 -7.64
CA ARG A 207 -35.13 4.80 -7.24
C ARG A 207 -34.15 4.47 -8.36
N LYS A 208 -34.63 4.30 -9.57
CA LYS A 208 -33.80 4.01 -10.76
C LYS A 208 -32.87 5.17 -11.08
N ILE A 209 -33.36 6.42 -10.96
CA ILE A 209 -32.57 7.61 -11.21
C ILE A 209 -31.46 7.76 -10.19
N TRP A 210 -31.74 7.58 -8.88
CA TRP A 210 -30.73 7.62 -7.83
C TRP A 210 -29.69 6.51 -7.98
N ALA A 211 -30.11 5.27 -8.23
CA ALA A 211 -29.20 4.16 -8.46
C ALA A 211 -28.31 4.40 -9.67
N ALA A 212 -28.87 4.84 -10.79
CA ALA A 212 -28.11 5.15 -12.00
C ALA A 212 -27.16 6.34 -11.78
N GLY A 213 -27.59 7.38 -11.06
CA GLY A 213 -26.76 8.54 -10.74
C GLY A 213 -25.56 8.16 -9.87
N LEU A 214 -25.78 7.42 -8.78
CA LEU A 214 -24.70 7.00 -7.87
C LEU A 214 -23.71 6.05 -8.56
N LEU A 215 -24.21 5.05 -9.30
CA LEU A 215 -23.36 4.12 -10.04
C LEU A 215 -22.65 4.81 -11.21
N GLY A 216 -23.33 5.72 -11.90
CA GLY A 216 -22.73 6.51 -12.99
C GLY A 216 -21.61 7.41 -12.50
N THR A 217 -21.81 8.08 -11.34
CA THR A 217 -20.77 8.90 -10.71
C THR A 217 -19.58 8.05 -10.29
N ALA A 218 -19.81 6.91 -9.64
CA ALA A 218 -18.74 5.98 -9.23
C ALA A 218 -17.97 5.43 -10.45
N GLY A 219 -18.72 5.05 -11.51
CA GLY A 219 -18.10 4.58 -12.76
C GLY A 219 -17.30 5.66 -13.47
N LEU A 220 -17.78 6.91 -13.47
CA LEU A 220 -17.04 8.04 -14.03
C LEU A 220 -15.77 8.33 -13.24
N CYS A 221 -15.84 8.36 -11.91
CA CYS A 221 -14.66 8.54 -11.06
C CYS A 221 -13.63 7.43 -11.31
N PHE A 222 -14.08 6.18 -11.37
CA PHE A 222 -13.21 5.05 -11.67
C PHE A 222 -12.57 5.16 -13.06
N LEU A 223 -13.36 5.49 -14.09
CA LEU A 223 -12.86 5.62 -15.46
C LEU A 223 -11.82 6.73 -15.58
N LEU A 224 -12.07 7.88 -14.95
CA LEU A 224 -11.15 9.00 -14.99
C LEU A 224 -9.86 8.73 -14.20
N GLN A 225 -9.97 8.08 -13.05
CA GLN A 225 -8.80 7.61 -12.29
C GLN A 225 -7.99 6.61 -13.13
N TYR A 226 -8.66 5.62 -13.72
CA TYR A 226 -8.03 4.61 -14.55
C TYR A 226 -7.33 5.20 -15.78
N THR A 227 -7.95 6.15 -16.47
CA THR A 227 -7.34 6.83 -17.63
C THR A 227 -6.17 7.75 -17.22
N SER A 228 -6.20 8.32 -16.02
CA SER A 228 -5.10 9.09 -15.45
C SER A 228 -3.90 8.20 -15.15
N GLU A 229 -4.12 7.07 -14.48
CA GLU A 229 -3.07 6.09 -14.16
C GLU A 229 -2.43 5.50 -15.42
N ILE A 230 -3.25 5.12 -16.41
CA ILE A 230 -2.72 4.62 -17.70
C ILE A 230 -1.87 5.67 -18.39
N ARG A 231 -2.24 6.95 -18.35
CA ARG A 231 -1.42 8.00 -18.94
C ARG A 231 -0.06 8.14 -18.27
N LEU A 232 -0.01 7.95 -16.95
CA LEU A 232 1.25 7.97 -16.20
C LEU A 232 2.13 6.76 -16.51
N GLU A 233 1.51 5.57 -16.76
CA GLU A 233 2.26 4.35 -17.12
C GLU A 233 2.76 4.34 -18.58
N TYR A 234 2.10 5.08 -19.47
CA TYR A 234 2.50 5.23 -20.86
C TYR A 234 3.33 6.49 -21.11
N ASP A 235 3.98 7.02 -20.07
CA ASP A 235 4.96 8.08 -20.27
C ASP A 235 6.20 7.50 -20.97
N ASP A 236 6.80 8.27 -21.88
CA ASP A 236 7.90 7.86 -22.76
C ASP A 236 9.21 7.50 -22.01
N GLY A 237 9.18 7.47 -20.68
CA GLY A 237 10.35 7.29 -19.84
C GLY A 237 10.98 5.92 -19.94
N LEU A 238 10.17 4.85 -20.02
CA LEU A 238 10.70 3.51 -20.22
C LEU A 238 11.34 3.38 -21.62
N GLU A 239 10.66 3.89 -22.65
CA GLU A 239 11.20 3.93 -24.02
C GLU A 239 12.49 4.75 -24.08
N THR A 240 12.56 5.86 -23.34
CA THR A 240 13.79 6.68 -23.23
C THR A 240 14.93 5.88 -22.59
N TYR A 241 14.64 5.11 -21.54
CA TYR A 241 15.63 4.23 -20.92
C TYR A 241 16.06 3.08 -21.85
N GLU A 242 15.10 2.39 -22.48
CA GLU A 242 15.38 1.29 -23.42
C GLU A 242 16.26 1.77 -24.58
N ASN A 243 15.92 2.90 -25.21
CA ASN A 243 16.69 3.50 -26.28
C ASN A 243 18.13 3.86 -25.81
N PHE A 244 18.25 4.37 -24.58
CA PHE A 244 19.58 4.69 -24.02
C PHE A 244 20.40 3.42 -23.80
N VAL A 245 19.81 2.35 -23.27
CA VAL A 245 20.51 1.07 -23.08
C VAL A 245 20.95 0.51 -24.43
N GLU A 246 20.06 0.45 -25.43
CA GLU A 246 20.39 -0.05 -26.76
C GLU A 246 21.49 0.74 -27.48
N GLU A 247 21.56 2.06 -27.25
CA GLU A 247 22.52 2.92 -27.94
C GLU A 247 23.89 3.00 -27.24
N TYR A 248 23.91 2.97 -25.89
CA TYR A 248 25.11 3.31 -25.11
C TYR A 248 25.64 2.18 -24.24
N MET A 249 24.86 1.11 -23.99
CA MET A 249 25.29 0.02 -23.13
C MET A 249 25.57 -1.28 -23.89
N THR A 250 26.48 -2.06 -23.38
CA THR A 250 26.84 -3.38 -23.90
C THR A 250 26.76 -4.43 -22.81
N GLU A 251 26.78 -5.72 -23.18
CA GLU A 251 26.80 -6.83 -22.21
C GLU A 251 28.03 -6.80 -21.27
N ASN A 252 29.08 -6.03 -21.60
CA ASN A 252 30.27 -5.86 -20.78
C ASN A 252 30.19 -4.64 -19.84
N ASP A 253 29.05 -3.97 -19.77
CA ASP A 253 28.84 -2.84 -18.89
C ASP A 253 28.21 -3.25 -17.57
N ALA A 254 28.46 -2.48 -16.51
CA ALA A 254 27.82 -2.70 -15.20
C ALA A 254 26.96 -1.50 -14.79
N ILE A 255 25.78 -1.79 -14.25
CA ILE A 255 24.87 -0.81 -13.67
C ILE A 255 24.91 -0.95 -12.14
N ILE A 256 25.20 0.15 -11.48
CA ILE A 256 25.35 0.23 -10.04
C ILE A 256 24.28 1.14 -9.48
N GLY A 257 23.77 0.85 -8.31
CA GLY A 257 22.81 1.74 -7.66
C GLY A 257 22.15 1.14 -6.42
N PRO A 258 21.25 1.89 -5.78
CA PRO A 258 20.44 1.36 -4.71
C PRO A 258 19.60 0.15 -5.16
N TYR A 259 19.46 -0.83 -4.27
CA TYR A 259 18.80 -2.11 -4.57
C TYR A 259 17.43 -2.00 -5.25
N THR A 260 16.61 -1.05 -4.81
CA THR A 260 15.28 -0.84 -5.37
C THR A 260 15.31 -0.38 -6.83
N HIS A 261 16.33 0.38 -7.23
CA HIS A 261 16.46 0.93 -8.58
C HIS A 261 17.01 -0.12 -9.54
N THR A 262 18.06 -0.83 -9.13
CA THR A 262 18.70 -1.87 -9.95
C THR A 262 17.76 -3.05 -10.23
N ILE A 263 16.94 -3.48 -9.24
CA ILE A 263 15.96 -4.54 -9.44
C ILE A 263 14.90 -4.14 -10.47
N PHE A 264 14.44 -2.90 -10.43
CA PHE A 264 13.37 -2.44 -11.31
C PHE A 264 13.81 -2.55 -12.78
N LEU A 265 15.02 -2.14 -13.08
CA LEU A 265 15.56 -2.10 -14.43
C LEU A 265 16.09 -3.44 -14.93
N ASN A 266 16.59 -4.27 -14.03
CA ASN A 266 17.03 -5.64 -14.34
C ASN A 266 15.93 -6.49 -15.00
N VAL A 267 14.66 -6.19 -14.75
CA VAL A 267 13.54 -6.92 -15.37
C VAL A 267 13.48 -6.68 -16.88
N TYR A 268 13.89 -5.51 -17.34
CA TYR A 268 13.86 -5.14 -18.76
C TYR A 268 15.11 -5.56 -19.51
N HIS A 269 16.28 -5.48 -18.86
CA HIS A 269 17.57 -5.82 -19.44
C HIS A 269 18.35 -6.82 -18.56
N PRO A 270 17.86 -8.07 -18.44
CA PRO A 270 18.48 -9.08 -17.59
C PRO A 270 19.85 -9.55 -18.08
N GLU A 271 20.26 -9.19 -19.29
CA GLU A 271 21.57 -9.46 -19.92
C GLU A 271 22.67 -8.58 -19.34
N LEU A 272 22.34 -7.42 -18.76
CA LEU A 272 23.32 -6.51 -18.16
C LEU A 272 23.72 -6.96 -16.74
N HIS A 273 24.87 -6.49 -16.28
CA HIS A 273 25.37 -6.77 -14.94
C HIS A 273 24.91 -5.69 -13.95
N TYR A 274 24.23 -6.11 -12.87
CA TYR A 274 23.69 -5.18 -11.87
C TYR A 274 24.35 -5.38 -10.52
N TYR A 275 24.84 -4.27 -9.97
CA TYR A 275 25.42 -4.21 -8.63
C TYR A 275 24.64 -3.27 -7.73
N THR A 276 24.46 -3.69 -6.48
CA THR A 276 23.83 -2.85 -5.46
C THR A 276 24.82 -2.51 -4.36
N ILE A 277 24.81 -1.25 -3.95
CA ILE A 277 25.62 -0.74 -2.83
C ILE A 277 24.98 -1.06 -1.47
N ALA A 278 23.81 -1.70 -1.44
CA ALA A 278 23.09 -2.00 -0.20
C ALA A 278 23.78 -3.05 0.65
N TYR A 279 23.91 -2.80 1.94
CA TYR A 279 24.56 -3.65 2.94
C TYR A 279 23.92 -5.05 3.13
N LYS A 280 22.77 -5.34 2.53
CA LYS A 280 22.12 -6.66 2.58
C LYS A 280 21.29 -6.92 1.35
N LEU A 281 21.77 -7.78 0.50
CA LEU A 281 20.98 -8.44 -0.51
C LEU A 281 19.98 -9.37 0.15
N TYR A 282 18.70 -9.08 -0.05
CA TYR A 282 17.73 -10.15 -0.08
C TYR A 282 17.94 -10.84 -1.44
N SER A 283 18.57 -12.01 -1.47
CA SER A 283 18.68 -12.79 -2.70
C SER A 283 17.27 -13.09 -3.19
N LEU A 284 16.82 -12.32 -4.15
CA LEU A 284 15.63 -12.66 -4.91
C LEU A 284 16.10 -13.63 -6.00
N PRO A 285 15.59 -14.87 -6.03
CA PRO A 285 16.07 -15.91 -6.94
C PRO A 285 15.82 -15.61 -8.43
N PHE A 286 15.23 -14.46 -8.74
CA PHE A 286 14.83 -14.08 -10.11
C PHE A 286 15.55 -12.83 -10.63
N VAL A 287 16.46 -12.24 -9.85
CA VAL A 287 17.10 -10.97 -10.20
C VAL A 287 18.60 -11.17 -10.23
N ASN A 288 19.22 -10.89 -11.37
CA ASN A 288 20.66 -10.98 -11.56
C ASN A 288 21.35 -9.71 -11.03
N THR A 289 21.20 -9.46 -9.72
CA THR A 289 21.79 -8.31 -9.04
C THR A 289 22.70 -8.81 -7.92
N GLU A 290 23.95 -8.40 -7.94
CA GLU A 290 24.96 -8.79 -6.96
C GLU A 290 25.23 -7.65 -5.97
N ALA A 291 25.65 -7.99 -4.73
CA ALA A 291 26.13 -6.98 -3.80
C ALA A 291 27.52 -6.52 -4.20
N LEU A 292 27.73 -5.22 -4.30
CA LEU A 292 29.03 -4.66 -4.47
C LEU A 292 29.79 -4.79 -3.14
N SER A 293 30.76 -5.70 -3.08
CA SER A 293 31.58 -5.95 -1.90
C SER A 293 32.94 -5.24 -1.95
N SER A 294 33.41 -4.92 -3.14
CA SER A 294 34.63 -4.16 -3.41
C SER A 294 34.55 -3.53 -4.79
N TYR A 295 35.07 -2.33 -4.95
CA TYR A 295 35.14 -1.64 -6.24
C TYR A 295 36.02 -2.38 -7.27
N SER A 296 36.97 -3.20 -6.83
CA SER A 296 37.74 -4.06 -7.74
C SER A 296 36.90 -5.06 -8.55
N GLN A 297 35.66 -5.32 -8.15
CA GLN A 297 34.72 -6.12 -8.95
C GLN A 297 34.32 -5.41 -10.24
N LEU A 298 34.43 -4.09 -10.26
CA LEU A 298 34.03 -3.25 -11.38
C LEU A 298 35.16 -3.07 -12.42
N ASP A 299 36.39 -3.41 -12.08
CA ASP A 299 37.58 -3.23 -12.96
C ASP A 299 37.53 -4.09 -14.24
N THR A 300 36.60 -5.03 -14.34
CA THR A 300 36.45 -5.92 -15.50
C THR A 300 35.46 -5.42 -16.54
N TYR A 301 34.73 -4.35 -16.24
CA TYR A 301 33.72 -3.82 -17.13
C TYR A 301 34.24 -2.64 -17.95
N ASP A 302 33.70 -2.52 -19.18
CA ASP A 302 34.12 -1.50 -20.13
C ASP A 302 33.57 -0.12 -19.73
N ASN A 303 32.30 -0.05 -19.31
CA ASN A 303 31.68 1.15 -18.80
C ASN A 303 30.93 0.87 -17.49
N LEU A 304 30.88 1.89 -16.65
CA LEU A 304 30.19 1.85 -15.38
C LEU A 304 29.10 2.91 -15.37
N TRP A 305 27.89 2.48 -15.03
CA TRP A 305 26.72 3.33 -14.96
C TRP A 305 26.12 3.31 -13.56
N TYR A 306 25.84 4.48 -13.03
CA TYR A 306 25.14 4.58 -11.74
C TYR A 306 23.74 5.09 -11.93
N ILE A 307 22.75 4.42 -11.33
CA ILE A 307 21.35 4.81 -11.39
C ILE A 307 20.80 5.15 -10.02
N CYS A 308 20.13 6.30 -9.91
CA CYS A 308 19.45 6.71 -8.67
C CYS A 308 18.17 7.49 -9.00
N PHE A 309 17.42 7.86 -7.97
CA PHE A 309 16.35 8.85 -8.13
C PHE A 309 16.93 10.24 -8.41
N GLN A 310 16.18 11.06 -9.16
CA GLN A 310 16.53 12.44 -9.43
C GLN A 310 16.85 13.19 -8.14
N GLY A 311 17.95 13.95 -8.14
CA GLY A 311 18.48 14.62 -6.96
C GLY A 311 19.35 13.75 -6.05
N GLY A 312 19.44 12.44 -6.31
CA GLY A 312 20.49 11.57 -5.74
C GLY A 312 21.79 11.70 -6.54
N TYR A 313 22.90 11.38 -5.89
CA TYR A 313 24.23 11.36 -6.50
C TYR A 313 24.98 10.11 -6.02
N PRO A 314 25.97 9.62 -6.77
CA PRO A 314 26.78 8.46 -6.38
C PRO A 314 27.80 8.81 -5.27
N ASN A 315 27.35 9.46 -4.19
CA ASN A 315 28.21 9.97 -3.10
C ASN A 315 29.07 8.88 -2.46
N GLU A 316 28.60 7.63 -2.45
CA GLU A 316 29.34 6.50 -1.90
C GLU A 316 30.57 6.12 -2.74
N MET A 317 30.68 6.64 -3.96
CA MET A 317 31.72 6.31 -4.93
C MET A 317 32.63 7.52 -5.26
N GLU A 318 32.39 8.69 -4.68
CA GLU A 318 33.13 9.94 -4.97
C GLU A 318 34.64 9.86 -4.71
N ASP A 319 35.07 9.00 -3.79
CA ASP A 319 36.47 8.82 -3.44
C ASP A 319 37.27 8.07 -4.55
N GLU A 320 36.59 7.28 -5.40
CA GLU A 320 37.22 6.45 -6.43
C GLU A 320 36.78 6.78 -7.86
N TYR A 321 35.65 7.45 -8.04
CA TYR A 321 35.08 7.74 -9.35
C TYR A 321 34.63 9.19 -9.47
N SER A 322 34.93 9.81 -10.64
CA SER A 322 34.19 10.98 -11.10
C SER A 322 32.89 10.53 -11.78
N TYR A 323 31.90 11.41 -11.84
CA TYR A 323 30.63 11.07 -12.44
C TYR A 323 30.05 12.23 -13.26
N GLU A 324 29.41 11.89 -14.36
CA GLU A 324 28.68 12.81 -15.24
C GLU A 324 27.26 12.30 -15.42
N GLN A 325 26.27 13.17 -15.20
CA GLN A 325 24.87 12.83 -15.47
C GLN A 325 24.63 12.82 -16.99
N VAL A 326 24.15 11.69 -17.50
CA VAL A 326 23.98 11.46 -18.94
C VAL A 326 22.53 11.33 -19.36
N LEU A 327 21.63 10.92 -18.44
CA LEU A 327 20.23 10.76 -18.72
C LEU A 327 19.37 11.12 -17.51
N GLU A 328 18.22 11.74 -17.77
CA GLU A 328 17.08 11.81 -16.85
C GLU A 328 15.86 11.25 -17.55
N PHE A 329 15.08 10.46 -16.84
CA PHE A 329 13.83 9.94 -17.36
C PHE A 329 12.81 9.74 -16.23
N HIS A 330 11.54 9.90 -16.55
CA HIS A 330 10.44 9.62 -15.65
C HIS A 330 9.89 8.22 -15.93
N TYR A 331 9.79 7.38 -14.92
CA TYR A 331 9.16 6.06 -15.06
C TYR A 331 8.26 5.76 -13.88
N MET A 332 7.00 5.46 -14.16
CA MET A 332 5.92 5.29 -13.18
C MET A 332 5.73 6.57 -12.33
N TYR A 333 6.17 6.54 -11.08
CA TYR A 333 6.02 7.65 -10.13
C TYR A 333 7.37 8.24 -9.72
N TYR A 334 8.43 7.89 -10.44
CA TYR A 334 9.80 8.22 -10.04
C TYR A 334 10.55 8.86 -11.19
N ASP A 335 11.27 9.92 -10.87
CA ASP A 335 12.28 10.50 -11.74
C ASP A 335 13.61 9.81 -11.47
N PHE A 336 14.22 9.27 -12.50
CA PHE A 336 15.51 8.60 -12.44
C PHE A 336 16.59 9.45 -13.11
N ALA A 337 17.82 9.31 -12.61
CA ALA A 337 19.01 9.83 -13.24
C ALA A 337 20.02 8.71 -13.43
N ILE A 338 20.69 8.71 -14.61
CA ILE A 338 21.81 7.82 -14.92
C ILE A 338 23.06 8.67 -15.02
N PHE A 339 24.10 8.22 -14.33
CA PHE A 339 25.43 8.82 -14.34
C PHE A 339 26.42 7.85 -14.96
N ARG A 340 27.30 8.35 -15.80
CA ARG A 340 28.50 7.64 -16.23
C ARG A 340 29.57 7.82 -15.17
N LEU A 341 30.23 6.74 -14.78
CA LEU A 341 31.32 6.74 -13.82
C LEU A 341 32.66 6.59 -14.55
N GLU A 342 33.65 7.39 -14.17
CA GLU A 342 35.02 7.28 -14.63
C GLU A 342 35.95 7.16 -13.44
N LYS A 343 36.82 6.13 -13.43
CA LYS A 343 37.76 5.90 -12.33
C LYS A 343 38.75 7.06 -12.25
N LEU A 344 38.94 7.57 -11.02
CA LEU A 344 39.94 8.61 -10.79
C LEU A 344 41.34 7.99 -10.96
N GLU A 345 42.21 8.65 -11.69
CA GLU A 345 43.63 8.24 -11.80
C GLU A 345 44.30 8.44 -10.44
N GLU A 346 44.93 7.39 -9.93
CA GLU A 346 45.80 7.52 -8.75
C GLU A 346 46.95 8.48 -9.05
N GLU A 347 47.01 9.65 -8.39
CA GLU A 347 48.13 10.58 -8.46
C GLU A 347 49.42 10.03 -7.82
#